data_e4a7a9495f1a941a4885f895af037239
#
_entry.id   e4a7a9495f1a941a4885f895af037239
#
_cell.length_a   1.000
_cell.length_b   1.000
_cell.length_c   1.000
_cell.angle_alpha   90.00
_cell.angle_beta   90.00
_cell.angle_gamma   90.00
#
_symmetry.space_group_name_H-M   'P 1'
#
loop_
_entity.id
_entity.type
_entity.pdbx_description
1 polymer ?
#
loop_
_entity_poly.entity_id
_entity_poly.type
_entity_poly.pdbx_seq_one_letter_code
_entity_poly.pdbx_strand_id
1 'polypeptide(L)'
;MIVVVVVVVVVGVVVVVVVVVVVVGKSVNKSTKLNERFRSSETVEKASLEETKYNFLYEDENNYLFMEPKSFEQIEIKKDIVGEKGKLLTENLEVTISFFNEVAISVDLPNQVTCKIKSTDVALKGQTVSSSYKPAILDNGLSIQVPPFIETEDSIIIDTRNLEYIKKI
;
A
#
# COMPACT_ATOMS: atom_id res chain seq x y z
N MET A 1 11.85 -5.95 -5.45
CA MET A 1 11.80 -7.15 -6.32
C MET A 1 13.11 -7.23 -7.07
N ILE A 2 13.90 -8.26 -6.82
CA ILE A 2 15.18 -8.49 -7.51
C ILE A 2 14.87 -9.32 -8.75
N VAL A 3 15.12 -8.76 -9.94
CA VAL A 3 15.01 -9.51 -11.21
C VAL A 3 16.42 -9.83 -11.66
N VAL A 4 16.76 -11.12 -11.68
CA VAL A 4 18.04 -11.62 -12.19
C VAL A 4 17.87 -11.90 -13.67
N VAL A 5 18.55 -11.13 -14.51
CA VAL A 5 18.61 -11.38 -15.96
C VAL A 5 19.97 -11.99 -16.27
N VAL A 6 19.99 -13.24 -16.70
CA VAL A 6 21.19 -13.92 -17.16
C VAL A 6 21.33 -13.67 -18.66
N VAL A 7 22.35 -12.90 -19.03
CA VAL A 7 22.71 -12.69 -20.44
C VAL A 7 23.88 -13.59 -20.78
N VAL A 8 23.67 -14.55 -21.66
CA VAL A 8 24.73 -15.42 -22.19
C VAL A 8 25.26 -14.78 -23.48
N VAL A 9 26.48 -14.32 -23.45
CA VAL A 9 27.16 -13.78 -24.63
C VAL A 9 28.17 -14.83 -25.11
N VAL A 10 27.96 -15.35 -26.32
CA VAL A 10 28.88 -16.28 -26.98
C VAL A 10 29.78 -15.48 -27.92
N VAL A 11 31.06 -15.40 -27.57
CA VAL A 11 32.08 -14.77 -28.41
C VAL A 11 33.10 -15.83 -28.80
N GLY A 12 32.98 -16.38 -30.02
CA GLY A 12 33.88 -17.41 -30.54
C GLY A 12 33.82 -18.73 -29.75
N VAL A 13 34.97 -19.30 -29.39
CA VAL A 13 35.09 -20.59 -28.68
C VAL A 13 34.94 -20.45 -27.14
N VAL A 14 34.88 -19.25 -26.65
CA VAL A 14 34.78 -18.97 -25.20
C VAL A 14 33.36 -18.48 -24.85
N VAL A 15 32.65 -19.29 -24.07
CA VAL A 15 31.36 -18.90 -23.52
C VAL A 15 31.61 -18.06 -22.26
N VAL A 16 31.40 -16.76 -22.34
CA VAL A 16 31.45 -15.87 -21.19
C VAL A 16 30.03 -15.65 -20.71
N VAL A 17 29.70 -16.25 -19.57
CA VAL A 17 28.43 -16.01 -18.90
C VAL A 17 28.54 -14.73 -18.08
N VAL A 18 27.99 -13.63 -18.56
CA VAL A 18 27.88 -12.39 -17.81
C VAL A 18 26.52 -12.38 -17.12
N VAL A 19 26.51 -12.62 -15.83
CA VAL A 19 25.31 -12.47 -15.01
C VAL A 19 25.13 -10.99 -14.70
N VAL A 20 24.18 -10.35 -15.34
CA VAL A 20 23.80 -8.96 -15.04
C VAL A 20 22.59 -9.01 -14.10
N VAL A 21 22.82 -8.62 -12.84
CA VAL A 21 21.74 -8.48 -11.88
C VAL A 21 21.18 -7.08 -12.03
N VAL A 22 19.93 -6.98 -12.48
CA VAL A 22 19.21 -5.70 -12.52
C VAL A 22 18.37 -5.59 -11.26
N VAL A 23 18.78 -4.72 -10.37
CA VAL A 23 18.00 -4.39 -9.16
C VAL A 23 17.02 -3.29 -9.52
N VAL A 24 15.74 -3.65 -9.60
CA VAL A 24 14.65 -2.69 -9.74
C VAL A 24 14.09 -2.46 -8.35
N GLY A 25 14.43 -1.33 -7.75
CA GLY A 25 14.02 -0.99 -6.40
C GLY A 25 13.47 0.42 -6.32
N LYS A 26 12.76 0.68 -5.24
CA LYS A 26 12.37 2.04 -4.85
C LYS A 26 13.38 2.50 -3.81
N SER A 27 13.98 3.68 -3.99
CA SER A 27 14.88 4.23 -3.00
C SER A 27 14.14 4.43 -1.68
N VAL A 28 14.72 3.92 -0.59
CA VAL A 28 14.14 3.99 0.75
C VAL A 28 13.93 5.44 1.20
N ASN A 29 14.87 6.34 0.86
CA ASN A 29 14.83 7.74 1.31
C ASN A 29 14.17 8.72 0.34
N LYS A 30 13.99 8.39 -0.93
CA LYS A 30 13.53 9.37 -1.95
C LYS A 30 12.35 8.90 -2.78
N SER A 31 11.77 7.75 -2.50
CA SER A 31 10.67 7.15 -3.28
C SER A 31 10.91 7.09 -4.81
N THR A 32 12.14 7.31 -5.24
CA THR A 32 12.55 7.29 -6.64
C THR A 32 12.81 5.87 -7.10
N LYS A 33 12.31 5.55 -8.29
CA LYS A 33 12.56 4.25 -8.91
C LYS A 33 14.01 4.20 -9.37
N LEU A 34 14.79 3.26 -8.81
CA LEU A 34 16.19 3.06 -9.14
C LEU A 34 16.30 1.82 -10.05
N ASN A 35 16.96 1.99 -11.20
CA ASN A 35 17.36 0.90 -12.07
C ASN A 35 18.90 0.94 -12.18
N GLU A 36 19.56 0.02 -11.51
CA GLU A 36 21.02 -0.05 -11.51
C GLU A 36 21.48 -1.42 -11.98
N ARG A 37 22.52 -1.45 -12.81
CA ARG A 37 23.10 -2.68 -13.36
C ARG A 37 24.38 -2.99 -12.61
N PHE A 38 24.45 -4.17 -12.03
CA PHE A 38 25.61 -4.66 -11.32
C PHE A 38 26.31 -5.75 -12.12
N ARG A 39 27.64 -5.78 -12.06
CA ARG A 39 28.42 -6.90 -12.61
C ARG A 39 28.43 -8.05 -11.61
N SER A 40 28.60 -9.27 -12.10
CA SER A 40 28.62 -10.49 -11.26
C SER A 40 29.70 -10.49 -10.17
N SER A 41 30.71 -9.61 -10.30
CA SER A 41 31.81 -9.45 -9.33
C SER A 41 31.56 -8.33 -8.30
N GLU A 42 30.49 -7.57 -8.43
CA GLU A 42 30.15 -6.50 -7.50
C GLU A 42 29.36 -7.05 -6.31
N THR A 43 29.77 -6.66 -5.12
CA THR A 43 29.10 -7.03 -3.88
C THR A 43 28.13 -5.92 -3.51
N VAL A 44 26.86 -6.26 -3.31
CA VAL A 44 25.84 -5.34 -2.79
C VAL A 44 25.49 -5.72 -1.36
N GLU A 45 25.42 -4.73 -0.50
CA GLU A 45 24.97 -4.90 0.86
C GLU A 45 23.46 -5.16 0.88
N LYS A 46 23.06 -6.25 1.52
CA LYS A 46 21.64 -6.57 1.70
C LYS A 46 21.09 -5.75 2.86
N ALA A 47 20.20 -4.80 2.58
CA ALA A 47 19.43 -4.14 3.62
C ALA A 47 18.42 -5.12 4.23
N SER A 48 18.44 -5.24 5.55
CA SER A 48 17.40 -5.95 6.30
C SER A 48 16.33 -4.95 6.72
N LEU A 49 15.08 -5.24 6.34
CA LEU A 49 13.92 -4.49 6.82
C LEU A 49 13.28 -5.30 7.95
N GLU A 50 12.97 -4.63 9.02
CA GLU A 50 12.21 -5.19 10.13
C GLU A 50 10.75 -4.76 9.97
N GLU A 51 9.85 -5.73 9.95
CA GLU A 51 8.42 -5.49 9.84
C GLU A 51 7.75 -5.78 11.18
N THR A 52 7.08 -4.78 11.72
CA THR A 52 6.39 -4.89 13.00
C THR A 52 4.95 -4.42 12.85
N LYS A 53 4.02 -5.08 13.55
CA LYS A 53 2.61 -4.75 13.56
C LYS A 53 2.32 -3.68 14.60
N TYR A 54 1.56 -2.69 14.18
CA TYR A 54 1.10 -1.58 14.99
C TYR A 54 -0.40 -1.36 14.81
N ASN A 55 -1.05 -0.83 15.82
CA ASN A 55 -2.43 -0.36 15.73
C ASN A 55 -2.43 1.16 15.57
N PHE A 56 -3.20 1.66 14.62
CA PHE A 56 -3.41 3.09 14.48
C PHE A 56 -4.24 3.61 15.65
N LEU A 57 -3.81 4.71 16.26
CA LEU A 57 -4.53 5.37 17.35
C LEU A 57 -5.32 6.57 16.84
N TYR A 58 -4.62 7.59 16.42
CA TYR A 58 -5.22 8.85 15.92
C TYR A 58 -4.24 9.60 15.04
N GLU A 59 -4.74 10.64 14.37
CA GLU A 59 -3.94 11.56 13.61
C GLU A 59 -3.78 12.89 14.32
N ASP A 60 -2.61 13.51 14.19
CA ASP A 60 -2.29 14.86 14.55
C ASP A 60 -2.11 15.73 13.29
N GLU A 61 -1.79 17.00 13.45
CA GLU A 61 -1.63 17.93 12.30
C GLU A 61 -0.67 17.42 11.24
N ASN A 62 0.48 16.85 11.63
CA ASN A 62 1.55 16.42 10.73
C ASN A 62 1.86 14.92 10.76
N ASN A 63 1.39 14.20 11.77
CA ASN A 63 1.76 12.82 12.05
C ASN A 63 0.54 11.92 12.24
N TYR A 64 0.78 10.62 12.07
CA TYR A 64 -0.09 9.55 12.52
C TYR A 64 0.55 8.88 13.72
N LEU A 65 -0.23 8.62 14.77
CA LEU A 65 0.22 7.87 15.94
C LEU A 65 -0.19 6.42 15.84
N PHE A 66 0.79 5.57 16.12
CA PHE A 66 0.60 4.13 16.14
C PHE A 66 1.11 3.55 17.46
N MET A 67 0.54 2.44 17.90
CA MET A 67 0.93 1.74 19.11
C MET A 67 1.20 0.27 18.82
N GLU A 68 2.32 -0.23 19.30
CA GLU A 68 2.61 -1.66 19.25
C GLU A 68 1.75 -2.41 20.26
N PRO A 69 0.96 -3.43 19.84
CA PRO A 69 0.02 -4.11 20.73
C PRO A 69 0.68 -4.94 21.83
N LYS A 70 1.98 -5.26 21.71
CA LYS A 70 2.71 -6.08 22.69
C LYS A 70 3.44 -5.25 23.75
N SER A 71 4.20 -4.25 23.30
CA SER A 71 5.01 -3.39 24.17
C SER A 71 4.26 -2.15 24.66
N PHE A 72 3.15 -1.79 23.99
CA PHE A 72 2.42 -0.53 24.17
C PHE A 72 3.28 0.71 23.84
N GLU A 73 4.38 0.51 23.14
CA GLU A 73 5.20 1.60 22.64
C GLU A 73 4.48 2.38 21.56
N GLN A 74 4.52 3.71 21.66
CA GLN A 74 3.89 4.60 20.70
C GLN A 74 4.96 5.22 19.81
N ILE A 75 4.64 5.27 18.52
CA ILE A 75 5.51 5.90 17.53
C ILE A 75 4.70 6.90 16.69
N GLU A 76 5.39 7.97 16.28
CA GLU A 76 4.85 8.99 15.39
C GLU A 76 5.44 8.82 13.99
N ILE A 77 4.58 8.77 12.99
CA ILE A 77 4.98 8.66 11.59
C ILE A 77 4.41 9.84 10.81
N LYS A 78 5.26 10.53 10.06
CA LYS A 78 4.87 11.67 9.23
C LYS A 78 3.84 11.27 8.18
N LYS A 79 2.86 12.14 7.94
CA LYS A 79 1.82 11.96 6.93
C LYS A 79 2.39 11.70 5.54
N ASP A 80 3.53 12.29 5.20
CA ASP A 80 4.21 12.10 3.91
C ASP A 80 4.65 10.64 3.66
N ILE A 81 4.98 9.88 4.72
CA ILE A 81 5.40 8.47 4.60
C ILE A 81 4.20 7.58 4.28
N VAL A 82 3.07 7.86 4.87
CA VAL A 82 1.81 7.11 4.68
C VAL A 82 1.13 7.51 3.37
N GLY A 83 1.20 8.78 3.03
CA GLY A 83 0.60 9.37 1.83
C GLY A 83 -0.93 9.28 1.85
N GLU A 84 -1.53 9.15 0.67
CA GLU A 84 -3.00 9.11 0.51
C GLU A 84 -3.68 7.93 1.21
N LYS A 85 -2.95 6.85 1.46
CA LYS A 85 -3.45 5.69 2.20
C LYS A 85 -3.84 6.03 3.64
N GLY A 86 -3.31 7.13 4.17
CA GLY A 86 -3.65 7.62 5.51
C GLY A 86 -5.14 7.87 5.73
N LYS A 87 -5.87 8.23 4.67
CA LYS A 87 -7.33 8.41 4.72
C LYS A 87 -8.10 7.12 5.00
N LEU A 88 -7.47 5.95 4.81
CA LEU A 88 -8.05 4.64 5.09
C LEU A 88 -7.77 4.16 6.51
N LEU A 89 -6.97 4.90 7.28
CA LEU A 89 -6.70 4.59 8.67
C LEU A 89 -7.96 4.83 9.50
N THR A 90 -8.38 3.80 10.21
CA THR A 90 -9.46 3.84 11.19
C THR A 90 -8.89 3.48 12.55
N GLU A 91 -9.49 3.97 13.63
CA GLU A 91 -9.06 3.66 14.99
C GLU A 91 -8.91 2.15 15.21
N ASN A 92 -7.81 1.76 15.84
CA ASN A 92 -7.40 0.37 16.10
C ASN A 92 -7.15 -0.50 14.85
N LEU A 93 -7.01 0.10 13.66
CA LEU A 93 -6.63 -0.66 12.47
C LEU A 93 -5.19 -1.18 12.62
N GLU A 94 -5.02 -2.50 12.49
CA GLU A 94 -3.70 -3.14 12.47
C GLU A 94 -3.02 -2.85 11.11
N VAL A 95 -1.83 -2.28 11.17
CA VAL A 95 -0.97 -1.99 10.02
C VAL A 95 0.39 -2.65 10.21
N THR A 96 1.11 -2.86 9.13
CA THR A 96 2.51 -3.31 9.17
C THR A 96 3.42 -2.15 8.87
N ILE A 97 4.35 -1.86 9.76
CA ILE A 97 5.34 -0.80 9.59
C ILE A 97 6.70 -1.43 9.33
N SER A 98 7.34 -1.00 8.25
CA SER A 98 8.70 -1.45 7.90
C SER A 98 9.71 -0.44 8.40
N PHE A 99 10.71 -0.94 9.10
CA PHE A 99 11.82 -0.16 9.64
C PHE A 99 13.11 -0.49 8.92
N PHE A 100 13.93 0.51 8.75
CA PHE A 100 15.32 0.39 8.33
C PHE A 100 16.19 1.19 9.28
N ASN A 101 17.11 0.52 9.99
CA ASN A 101 17.94 1.12 11.03
C ASN A 101 17.10 1.94 12.05
N GLU A 102 16.05 1.32 12.58
CA GLU A 102 15.11 1.91 13.56
C GLU A 102 14.26 3.08 13.02
N VAL A 103 14.42 3.44 11.74
CA VAL A 103 13.63 4.49 11.10
C VAL A 103 12.48 3.88 10.32
N ALA A 104 11.25 4.32 10.60
CA ALA A 104 10.08 3.90 9.83
C ALA A 104 10.15 4.44 8.40
N ILE A 105 10.04 3.54 7.42
CA ILE A 105 10.16 3.87 5.99
C ILE A 105 8.89 3.66 5.20
N SER A 106 8.03 2.75 5.64
CA SER A 106 6.72 2.52 5.02
C SER A 106 5.69 2.05 6.03
N VAL A 107 4.43 2.36 5.73
CA VAL A 107 3.26 1.85 6.44
C VAL A 107 2.39 1.12 5.44
N ASP A 108 2.20 -0.17 5.66
CA ASP A 108 1.38 -1.02 4.81
C ASP A 108 0.08 -1.38 5.51
N LEU A 109 -1.03 -0.98 4.90
CA LEU A 109 -2.37 -1.28 5.37
C LEU A 109 -2.74 -2.72 5.02
N PRO A 110 -3.68 -3.34 5.77
CA PRO A 110 -4.24 -4.62 5.37
C PRO A 110 -4.90 -4.49 3.99
N ASN A 111 -4.95 -5.59 3.24
CA ASN A 111 -5.52 -5.59 1.88
C ASN A 111 -6.99 -5.19 1.83
N GLN A 112 -7.69 -5.30 2.96
CA GLN A 112 -9.11 -5.02 3.07
C GLN A 112 -9.36 -4.18 4.32
N VAL A 113 -10.18 -3.14 4.18
CA VAL A 113 -10.65 -2.31 5.29
C VAL A 113 -12.15 -2.14 5.22
N THR A 114 -12.77 -2.00 6.39
CA THR A 114 -14.19 -1.68 6.50
C THR A 114 -14.36 -0.18 6.54
N CYS A 115 -15.21 0.34 5.67
CA CYS A 115 -15.59 1.76 5.65
C CYS A 115 -17.10 1.90 5.64
N LYS A 116 -17.60 3.03 6.13
CA LYS A 116 -19.00 3.38 6.12
C LYS A 116 -19.31 4.35 4.98
N ILE A 117 -20.46 4.15 4.33
CA ILE A 117 -20.93 5.06 3.30
C ILE A 117 -21.52 6.32 3.95
N LYS A 118 -20.89 7.47 3.72
CA LYS A 118 -21.38 8.76 4.18
C LYS A 118 -22.50 9.30 3.30
N SER A 119 -22.33 9.19 1.98
CA SER A 119 -23.34 9.60 1.00
C SER A 119 -23.19 8.84 -0.30
N THR A 120 -24.28 8.60 -0.98
CA THR A 120 -24.32 7.99 -2.31
C THR A 120 -25.57 8.47 -3.05
N ASP A 121 -25.54 8.43 -4.38
CA ASP A 121 -26.69 8.78 -5.18
C ASP A 121 -27.82 7.76 -5.01
N VAL A 122 -29.05 8.25 -5.01
CA VAL A 122 -30.24 7.39 -5.00
C VAL A 122 -30.33 6.65 -6.33
N ALA A 123 -30.40 5.32 -6.27
CA ALA A 123 -30.62 4.53 -7.48
C ALA A 123 -32.00 4.89 -8.08
N LEU A 124 -32.01 5.55 -9.23
CA LEU A 124 -33.25 5.84 -9.95
C LEU A 124 -33.86 4.52 -10.42
N LYS A 125 -35.01 4.16 -9.86
CA LYS A 125 -35.83 3.03 -10.32
C LYS A 125 -36.29 3.31 -11.76
N GLY A 126 -35.68 2.61 -12.73
CA GLY A 126 -36.13 2.70 -14.13
C GLY A 126 -35.06 2.80 -15.20
N GLN A 127 -33.78 2.93 -14.86
CA GLN A 127 -32.72 2.76 -15.83
C GLN A 127 -32.42 1.27 -16.00
N THR A 128 -32.53 0.81 -17.23
CA THR A 128 -32.23 -0.54 -17.68
C THR A 128 -30.97 -1.11 -17.08
N VAL A 129 -31.07 -2.37 -16.65
CA VAL A 129 -30.06 -3.24 -16.04
C VAL A 129 -28.81 -3.38 -16.91
N SER A 130 -28.05 -2.31 -17.05
CA SER A 130 -26.63 -2.42 -17.37
C SER A 130 -25.89 -1.97 -16.10
N SER A 131 -25.13 -2.87 -15.53
CA SER A 131 -24.33 -2.81 -14.32
C SER A 131 -23.61 -1.46 -14.10
N SER A 132 -24.39 -0.44 -13.79
CA SER A 132 -23.83 0.90 -13.56
C SER A 132 -23.48 1.02 -12.10
N TYR A 133 -22.21 0.91 -11.80
CA TYR A 133 -21.70 1.35 -10.51
C TYR A 133 -22.06 2.82 -10.31
N LYS A 134 -22.36 3.21 -9.09
CA LYS A 134 -22.66 4.60 -8.72
C LYS A 134 -21.59 5.16 -7.81
N PRO A 135 -21.32 6.46 -7.85
CA PRO A 135 -20.37 7.08 -6.94
C PRO A 135 -20.89 7.07 -5.50
N ALA A 136 -20.02 6.78 -4.57
CA ALA A 136 -20.28 6.87 -3.14
C ALA A 136 -19.10 7.54 -2.45
N ILE A 137 -19.42 8.35 -1.45
CA ILE A 137 -18.43 9.02 -0.60
C ILE A 137 -18.41 8.26 0.73
N LEU A 138 -17.23 7.84 1.13
CA LEU A 138 -16.98 7.18 2.40
C LEU A 138 -16.93 8.21 3.54
N ASP A 139 -17.01 7.75 4.76
CA ASP A 139 -16.88 8.56 5.98
C ASP A 139 -15.54 9.29 6.09
N ASN A 140 -14.47 8.70 5.54
CA ASN A 140 -13.14 9.30 5.42
C ASN A 140 -12.96 10.28 4.25
N GLY A 141 -14.03 10.57 3.50
CA GLY A 141 -14.04 11.52 2.38
C GLY A 141 -13.52 10.98 1.05
N LEU A 142 -13.16 9.70 0.97
CA LEU A 142 -12.78 9.07 -0.30
C LEU A 142 -14.03 8.77 -1.14
N SER A 143 -13.91 8.97 -2.46
CA SER A 143 -14.94 8.61 -3.42
C SER A 143 -14.59 7.29 -4.10
N ILE A 144 -15.53 6.36 -4.11
CA ILE A 144 -15.39 5.05 -4.75
C ILE A 144 -16.63 4.73 -5.58
N GLN A 145 -16.52 3.73 -6.45
CA GLN A 145 -17.65 3.20 -7.22
C GLN A 145 -18.24 1.99 -6.48
N VAL A 146 -19.54 2.03 -6.24
CA VAL A 146 -20.28 0.94 -5.55
C VAL A 146 -21.44 0.44 -6.39
N PRO A 147 -21.89 -0.80 -6.18
CA PRO A 147 -23.10 -1.31 -6.81
C PRO A 147 -24.36 -0.49 -6.47
N PRO A 148 -25.38 -0.47 -7.32
CA PRO A 148 -26.58 0.38 -7.14
C PRO A 148 -27.39 0.08 -5.88
N PHE A 149 -27.27 -1.12 -5.32
CA PHE A 149 -27.99 -1.54 -4.10
C PHE A 149 -27.37 -1.04 -2.78
N ILE A 150 -26.20 -0.41 -2.84
CA ILE A 150 -25.55 0.16 -1.67
C ILE A 150 -26.23 1.48 -1.30
N GLU A 151 -26.55 1.65 -0.03
CA GLU A 151 -27.23 2.82 0.51
C GLU A 151 -26.32 3.60 1.47
N THR A 152 -26.74 4.81 1.80
CA THR A 152 -26.09 5.62 2.85
C THR A 152 -26.16 4.88 4.18
N GLU A 153 -25.14 5.03 5.01
CA GLU A 153 -24.93 4.35 6.31
C GLU A 153 -24.56 2.85 6.19
N ASP A 154 -24.53 2.28 4.98
CA ASP A 154 -24.05 0.91 4.80
C ASP A 154 -22.57 0.78 5.14
N SER A 155 -22.21 -0.35 5.76
CA SER A 155 -20.82 -0.75 5.99
C SER A 155 -20.38 -1.67 4.86
N ILE A 156 -19.24 -1.35 4.28
CA ILE A 156 -18.69 -2.09 3.15
C ILE A 156 -17.22 -2.44 3.39
N ILE A 157 -16.76 -3.49 2.74
CA ILE A 157 -15.34 -3.82 2.65
C ILE A 157 -14.80 -3.35 1.30
N ILE A 158 -13.68 -2.68 1.34
CA ILE A 158 -12.95 -2.20 0.16
C ILE A 158 -11.53 -2.79 0.12
N ASP A 159 -10.99 -2.95 -1.09
CA ASP A 159 -9.58 -3.29 -1.30
C ASP A 159 -8.74 -2.01 -1.22
N THR A 160 -7.74 -2.01 -0.35
CA THR A 160 -6.90 -0.82 -0.08
C THR A 160 -5.90 -0.50 -1.20
N ARG A 161 -5.68 -1.43 -2.13
CA ARG A 161 -4.69 -1.29 -3.22
C ARG A 161 -5.23 -0.52 -4.41
N ASN A 162 -6.51 -0.75 -4.76
CA ASN A 162 -7.18 -0.17 -5.93
C ASN A 162 -8.45 0.61 -5.58
N LEU A 163 -8.83 0.67 -4.28
CA LEU A 163 -10.01 1.35 -3.77
C LEU A 163 -11.32 0.80 -4.38
N GLU A 164 -11.37 -0.50 -4.60
CA GLU A 164 -12.55 -1.15 -5.17
C GLU A 164 -13.43 -1.76 -4.09
N TYR A 165 -14.73 -1.69 -4.33
CA TYR A 165 -15.74 -2.35 -3.50
C TYR A 165 -15.58 -3.88 -3.60
N ILE A 166 -15.59 -4.55 -2.45
CA ILE A 166 -15.56 -6.01 -2.38
C ILE A 166 -16.94 -6.55 -2.01
N LYS A 167 -17.47 -6.15 -0.87
CA LYS A 167 -18.76 -6.63 -0.37
C LYS A 167 -19.37 -5.70 0.67
N LYS A 168 -20.69 -5.82 0.87
CA LYS A 168 -21.44 -5.24 1.98
C LYS A 168 -21.36 -6.16 3.20
N ILE A 169 -21.31 -5.57 4.40
CA ILE A 169 -21.36 -6.29 5.68
C ILE A 169 -22.81 -6.27 6.22
#